data_11647a11613dbd4da4c30bdcf2c0b835
#
_entry.id   11647a11613dbd4da4c30bdcf2c0b835
#
_cell.length_a   1.000
_cell.length_b   1.000
_cell.length_c   1.000
_cell.angle_alpha   90.00
_cell.angle_beta   90.00
_cell.angle_gamma   90.00
#
_symmetry.space_group_name_H-M   'P 1'
#
loop_
_entity.id
_entity.type
_entity.pdbx_description
1 polymer ?
#
loop_
_entity_poly.entity_id
_entity_poly.type
_entity_poly.pdbx_seq_one_letter_code
_entity_poly.pdbx_strand_id
1 'polypeptide(L)'
;VTLRRVVQAGAALALLALAACARNDKPAPEPGEASLVRAQALIDSGSSAFRNGDYAAAAKRYASAAVVSPEDPAAYYGLGMALSKLGRDDEARVAYARARELSRGELDQETIPHEVRYRRTKHP
;
A
#
# COMPACT_ATOMS: atom_id res chain seq x y z
N VAL A 1 58.17 0.26 33.55
CA VAL A 1 56.83 -0.15 34.05
C VAL A 1 55.72 0.76 33.48
N THR A 2 56.03 1.96 33.03
CA THR A 2 55.03 2.94 32.55
C THR A 2 54.65 2.78 31.07
N LEU A 3 55.51 2.15 30.26
CA LEU A 3 55.22 1.97 28.80
C LEU A 3 54.23 0.87 28.47
N ARG A 4 54.11 -0.12 29.37
CA ARG A 4 53.20 -1.28 29.16
C ARG A 4 51.74 -0.98 29.44
N ARG A 5 51.43 0.10 30.19
CA ARG A 5 50.05 0.52 30.51
C ARG A 5 49.38 1.39 29.44
N VAL A 6 50.17 2.03 28.59
CA VAL A 6 49.66 2.93 27.54
C VAL A 6 49.19 2.13 26.32
N VAL A 7 49.78 0.95 26.08
CA VAL A 7 49.38 0.10 24.91
C VAL A 7 48.08 -0.63 25.13
N GLN A 8 47.69 -0.87 26.38
CA GLN A 8 46.43 -1.58 26.69
C GLN A 8 45.18 -0.67 26.64
N ALA A 9 45.34 0.63 26.75
CA ALA A 9 44.21 1.57 26.67
C ALA A 9 43.75 1.85 25.24
N GLY A 10 44.64 1.65 24.24
CA GLY A 10 44.33 1.90 22.83
C GLY A 10 43.52 0.80 22.16
N ALA A 11 43.57 -0.44 22.67
CA ALA A 11 42.89 -1.58 22.05
C ALA A 11 41.38 -1.69 22.42
N ALA A 12 40.98 -1.06 23.52
CA ALA A 12 39.60 -1.11 23.99
C ALA A 12 38.64 -0.10 23.26
N LEU A 13 39.24 0.99 22.73
CA LEU A 13 38.43 1.99 22.00
C LEU A 13 38.17 1.62 20.53
N ALA A 14 38.95 0.73 19.95
CA ALA A 14 38.79 0.33 18.54
C ALA A 14 37.62 -0.71 18.33
N LEU A 15 37.21 -1.40 19.37
CA LEU A 15 36.14 -2.42 19.29
C LEU A 15 34.73 -1.86 19.44
N LEU A 16 34.56 -0.63 19.90
CA LEU A 16 33.23 0.01 20.01
C LEU A 16 32.78 0.70 18.72
N ALA A 17 33.64 0.90 17.75
CA ALA A 17 33.29 1.58 16.50
C ALA A 17 32.69 0.67 15.42
N LEU A 18 32.78 -0.67 15.57
CA LEU A 18 32.23 -1.61 14.58
C LEU A 18 30.78 -2.03 14.83
N ALA A 19 30.20 -1.70 15.99
CA ALA A 19 28.83 -2.08 16.32
C ALA A 19 27.76 -1.10 15.84
N ALA A 20 28.15 0.05 15.26
CA ALA A 20 27.21 1.11 14.86
C ALA A 20 26.76 1.04 13.39
N CYS A 21 27.20 0.05 12.60
CA CYS A 21 26.87 -0.07 11.17
C CYS A 21 25.98 -1.26 10.83
N ALA A 22 25.27 -1.84 11.79
CA ALA A 22 24.09 -2.64 11.46
C ALA A 22 22.91 -1.69 11.21
N ARG A 23 23.04 -0.81 10.19
CA ARG A 23 21.87 -0.16 9.61
C ARG A 23 21.06 -1.26 8.99
N ASN A 24 19.82 -1.33 9.44
CA ASN A 24 18.77 -2.18 8.88
C ASN A 24 18.53 -1.66 7.45
N ASP A 25 19.41 -1.99 6.51
CA ASP A 25 19.25 -1.68 5.08
C ASP A 25 18.16 -2.57 4.51
N LYS A 26 16.91 -2.28 4.94
CA LYS A 26 15.76 -2.78 4.21
C LYS A 26 15.87 -2.16 2.81
N PRO A 27 15.97 -2.98 1.75
CA PRO A 27 16.05 -2.44 0.40
C PRO A 27 14.87 -1.48 0.17
N ALA A 28 15.14 -0.38 -0.53
CA ALA A 28 14.08 0.53 -0.92
C ALA A 28 13.00 -0.25 -1.68
N PRO A 29 11.70 -0.04 -1.38
CA PRO A 29 10.63 -0.75 -2.07
C PRO A 29 10.71 -0.44 -3.57
N GLU A 30 10.47 -1.46 -4.40
CA GLU A 30 10.33 -1.30 -5.85
C GLU A 30 9.23 -0.27 -6.16
N PRO A 31 9.31 0.48 -7.28
CA PRO A 31 8.34 1.55 -7.59
C PRO A 31 6.89 1.11 -7.52
N GLY A 32 6.56 -0.11 -7.94
CA GLY A 32 5.21 -0.69 -7.85
C GLY A 32 4.80 -0.98 -6.39
N GLU A 33 5.70 -1.53 -5.59
CA GLU A 33 5.46 -1.81 -4.17
C GLU A 33 5.26 -0.51 -3.38
N ALA A 34 6.04 0.52 -3.65
CA ALA A 34 5.89 1.83 -3.03
C ALA A 34 4.50 2.44 -3.31
N SER A 35 3.98 2.27 -4.53
CA SER A 35 2.64 2.73 -4.91
C SER A 35 1.55 1.99 -4.14
N LEU A 36 1.65 0.66 -4.01
CA LEU A 36 0.70 -0.15 -3.25
C LEU A 36 0.68 0.22 -1.77
N VAL A 37 1.85 0.38 -1.15
CA VAL A 37 1.96 0.81 0.25
C VAL A 37 1.33 2.20 0.45
N ARG A 38 1.55 3.12 -0.49
CA ARG A 38 0.96 4.45 -0.44
C ARG A 38 -0.56 4.42 -0.61
N ALA A 39 -1.08 3.63 -1.53
CA ALA A 39 -2.52 3.45 -1.73
C ALA A 39 -3.17 2.88 -0.47
N GLN A 40 -2.59 1.85 0.14
CA GLN A 40 -3.09 1.26 1.37
C GLN A 40 -3.11 2.28 2.52
N ALA A 41 -2.05 3.06 2.71
CA ALA A 41 -2.02 4.11 3.73
C ALA A 41 -3.13 5.17 3.53
N LEU A 42 -3.47 5.50 2.28
CA LEU A 42 -4.57 6.39 1.96
C LEU A 42 -5.93 5.76 2.27
N ILE A 43 -6.13 4.47 1.98
CA ILE A 43 -7.33 3.72 2.32
C ILE A 43 -7.52 3.67 3.85
N ASP A 44 -6.47 3.37 4.60
CA ASP A 44 -6.50 3.32 6.06
C ASP A 44 -6.85 4.68 6.68
N SER A 45 -6.26 5.75 6.13
CA SER A 45 -6.57 7.13 6.52
C SER A 45 -8.01 7.51 6.18
N GLY A 46 -8.52 7.08 5.02
CA GLY A 46 -9.91 7.25 4.61
C GLY A 46 -10.87 6.53 5.55
N SER A 47 -10.55 5.29 5.90
CA SER A 47 -11.32 4.47 6.84
C SER A 47 -11.37 5.09 8.24
N SER A 48 -10.26 5.68 8.70
CA SER A 48 -10.21 6.41 9.97
C SER A 48 -11.11 7.64 9.93
N ALA A 49 -11.01 8.47 8.90
CA ALA A 49 -11.87 9.64 8.70
C ALA A 49 -13.36 9.25 8.65
N PHE A 50 -13.69 8.16 7.95
CA PHE A 50 -15.06 7.65 7.84
C PHE A 50 -15.61 7.25 9.21
N ARG A 51 -14.85 6.50 10.02
CA ARG A 51 -15.26 6.14 11.39
C ARG A 51 -15.47 7.33 12.29
N ASN A 52 -14.71 8.40 12.09
CA ASN A 52 -14.83 9.65 12.83
C ASN A 52 -15.99 10.55 12.34
N GLY A 53 -16.73 10.12 11.30
CA GLY A 53 -17.83 10.89 10.72
C GLY A 53 -17.40 11.99 9.75
N ASP A 54 -16.10 12.13 9.48
CA ASP A 54 -15.58 13.08 8.49
C ASP A 54 -15.62 12.46 7.09
N TYR A 55 -16.84 12.38 6.55
CA TYR A 55 -17.09 11.75 5.25
C TYR A 55 -16.47 12.52 4.08
N ALA A 56 -16.29 13.83 4.22
CA ALA A 56 -15.64 14.64 3.18
C ALA A 56 -14.14 14.33 3.11
N ALA A 57 -13.46 14.27 4.25
CA ALA A 57 -12.06 13.85 4.31
C ALA A 57 -11.90 12.39 3.85
N ALA A 58 -12.81 11.49 4.26
CA ALA A 58 -12.82 10.11 3.83
C ALA A 58 -12.90 9.98 2.30
N ALA A 59 -13.87 10.65 1.67
CA ALA A 59 -14.02 10.66 0.21
C ALA A 59 -12.75 11.15 -0.50
N LYS A 60 -12.13 12.21 0.00
CA LYS A 60 -10.87 12.75 -0.55
C LYS A 60 -9.72 11.74 -0.44
N ARG A 61 -9.59 11.03 0.68
CA ARG A 61 -8.54 10.04 0.90
C ARG A 61 -8.72 8.82 -0.01
N TYR A 62 -9.94 8.29 -0.10
CA TYR A 62 -10.24 7.17 -1.00
C TYR A 62 -10.08 7.54 -2.48
N ALA A 63 -10.48 8.75 -2.89
CA ALA A 63 -10.23 9.23 -4.25
C ALA A 63 -8.72 9.31 -4.55
N SER A 64 -7.92 9.79 -3.60
CA SER A 64 -6.46 9.81 -3.74
C SER A 64 -5.87 8.40 -3.84
N ALA A 65 -6.41 7.44 -3.08
CA ALA A 65 -6.01 6.03 -3.18
C ALA A 65 -6.30 5.46 -4.58
N ALA A 66 -7.49 5.75 -5.14
CA ALA A 66 -7.88 5.32 -6.48
C ALA A 66 -6.99 5.92 -7.59
N VAL A 67 -6.43 7.10 -7.38
CA VAL A 67 -5.44 7.69 -8.31
C VAL A 67 -4.09 6.97 -8.22
N VAL A 68 -3.66 6.59 -7.02
CA VAL A 68 -2.38 5.91 -6.80
C VAL A 68 -2.43 4.45 -7.25
N SER A 69 -3.55 3.77 -7.01
CA SER A 69 -3.81 2.38 -7.40
C SER A 69 -5.19 2.25 -8.07
N PRO A 70 -5.28 2.50 -9.39
CA PRO A 70 -6.56 2.51 -10.12
C PRO A 70 -7.24 1.14 -10.23
N GLU A 71 -6.52 0.07 -9.94
CA GLU A 71 -7.00 -1.32 -10.00
C GLU A 71 -7.45 -1.85 -8.63
N ASP A 72 -7.33 -1.05 -7.55
CA ASP A 72 -7.72 -1.48 -6.22
C ASP A 72 -9.22 -1.24 -5.98
N PRO A 73 -10.04 -2.30 -5.87
CA PRO A 73 -11.48 -2.16 -5.64
C PRO A 73 -11.81 -1.55 -4.28
N ALA A 74 -10.93 -1.68 -3.26
CA ALA A 74 -11.18 -1.16 -1.92
C ALA A 74 -11.22 0.37 -1.90
N ALA A 75 -10.41 1.03 -2.72
CA ALA A 75 -10.41 2.49 -2.86
C ALA A 75 -11.76 3.00 -3.39
N TYR A 76 -12.28 2.37 -4.43
CA TYR A 76 -13.58 2.75 -5.01
C TYR A 76 -14.76 2.38 -4.12
N TYR A 77 -14.71 1.26 -3.43
CA TYR A 77 -15.74 0.89 -2.47
C TYR A 77 -15.80 1.90 -1.32
N GLY A 78 -14.66 2.25 -0.73
CA GLY A 78 -14.56 3.26 0.32
C GLY A 78 -15.05 4.64 -0.14
N LEU A 79 -14.69 5.03 -1.37
CA LEU A 79 -15.17 6.25 -2.00
C LEU A 79 -16.71 6.25 -2.12
N GLY A 80 -17.30 5.16 -2.60
CA GLY A 80 -18.76 5.02 -2.71
C GLY A 80 -19.46 5.15 -1.37
N MET A 81 -18.91 4.52 -0.32
CA MET A 81 -19.47 4.65 1.04
C MET A 81 -19.45 6.10 1.53
N ALA A 82 -18.33 6.80 1.37
CA ALA A 82 -18.18 8.18 1.82
C ALA A 82 -19.09 9.13 1.04
N LEU A 83 -19.20 8.98 -0.27
CA LEU A 83 -20.09 9.75 -1.13
C LEU A 83 -21.55 9.54 -0.78
N SER A 84 -21.97 8.30 -0.51
CA SER A 84 -23.34 8.00 -0.06
C SER A 84 -23.68 8.69 1.26
N LYS A 85 -22.74 8.72 2.22
CA LYS A 85 -22.90 9.46 3.47
C LYS A 85 -23.02 10.97 3.29
N LEU A 86 -22.45 11.50 2.22
CA LEU A 86 -22.55 12.91 1.82
C LEU A 86 -23.82 13.23 1.01
N GLY A 87 -24.68 12.24 0.74
CA GLY A 87 -25.86 12.39 -0.12
C GLY A 87 -25.55 12.53 -1.61
N ARG A 88 -24.32 12.19 -2.04
CA ARG A 88 -23.88 12.22 -3.44
C ARG A 88 -24.11 10.86 -4.10
N ASP A 89 -25.37 10.44 -4.16
CA ASP A 89 -25.75 9.05 -4.49
C ASP A 89 -25.40 8.65 -5.92
N ASP A 90 -25.50 9.54 -6.89
CA ASP A 90 -25.14 9.22 -8.27
C ASP A 90 -23.65 8.93 -8.43
N GLU A 91 -22.80 9.72 -7.79
CA GLU A 91 -21.36 9.51 -7.77
C GLU A 91 -20.99 8.25 -6.97
N ALA A 92 -21.69 7.99 -5.86
CA ALA A 92 -21.51 6.77 -5.10
C ALA A 92 -21.81 5.52 -5.94
N ARG A 93 -22.88 5.53 -6.76
CA ARG A 93 -23.20 4.42 -7.68
C ARG A 93 -22.09 4.15 -8.69
N VAL A 94 -21.48 5.20 -9.24
CA VAL A 94 -20.36 5.07 -10.18
C VAL A 94 -19.17 4.42 -9.47
N ALA A 95 -18.82 4.89 -8.27
CA ALA A 95 -17.72 4.33 -7.50
C ALA A 95 -17.96 2.84 -7.14
N TYR A 96 -19.15 2.48 -6.68
CA TYR A 96 -19.50 1.09 -6.41
C TYR A 96 -19.51 0.21 -7.67
N ALA A 97 -19.93 0.74 -8.81
CA ALA A 97 -19.91 0.01 -10.07
C ALA A 97 -18.45 -0.34 -10.45
N ARG A 98 -17.55 0.62 -10.31
CA ARG A 98 -16.12 0.40 -10.59
C ARG A 98 -15.50 -0.62 -9.63
N ALA A 99 -15.79 -0.54 -8.33
CA ALA A 99 -15.33 -1.52 -7.35
C ALA A 99 -15.78 -2.95 -7.73
N ARG A 100 -17.04 -3.13 -8.13
CA ARG A 100 -17.57 -4.44 -8.55
C ARG A 100 -16.93 -4.96 -9.83
N GLU A 101 -16.67 -4.09 -10.79
CA GLU A 101 -15.99 -4.46 -12.04
C GLU A 101 -14.58 -5.00 -11.75
N LEU A 102 -13.81 -4.30 -10.93
CA LEU A 102 -12.46 -4.70 -10.54
C LEU A 102 -12.46 -6.03 -9.77
N SER A 103 -13.34 -6.18 -8.79
CA SER A 103 -13.46 -7.43 -8.01
C SER A 103 -13.85 -8.65 -8.88
N ARG A 104 -14.66 -8.47 -9.92
CA ARG A 104 -14.95 -9.54 -10.88
C ARG A 104 -13.74 -9.92 -11.69
N GLY A 105 -12.96 -8.93 -12.14
CA GLY A 105 -11.71 -9.17 -12.86
C GLY A 105 -10.71 -9.99 -12.05
N GLU A 106 -10.60 -9.72 -10.75
CA GLU A 106 -9.76 -10.50 -9.84
C GLU A 106 -10.22 -11.95 -9.70
N LEU A 107 -11.53 -12.17 -9.48
CA LEU A 107 -12.12 -13.51 -9.37
C LEU A 107 -11.95 -14.31 -10.67
N ASP A 108 -12.15 -13.69 -11.82
CA ASP A 108 -11.98 -14.34 -13.11
C ASP A 108 -10.51 -14.73 -13.37
N GLN A 109 -9.55 -13.95 -12.86
CA GLN A 109 -8.14 -14.26 -12.97
C GLN A 109 -7.72 -15.41 -12.05
N GLU A 110 -8.29 -15.49 -10.86
CA GLU A 110 -7.97 -16.53 -9.87
C GLU A 110 -8.65 -17.87 -10.21
N THR A 111 -9.88 -17.81 -10.71
CA THR A 111 -10.72 -19.00 -10.93
C THR A 111 -10.42 -19.73 -12.24
N ILE A 112 -9.81 -19.05 -13.24
CA ILE A 112 -9.50 -19.68 -14.52
C ILE A 112 -8.13 -20.38 -14.43
N PRO A 113 -8.08 -21.74 -14.51
CA PRO A 113 -6.84 -22.46 -14.57
C PRO A 113 -5.95 -21.93 -15.71
N HIS A 114 -4.66 -21.87 -15.49
CA HIS A 114 -3.67 -21.34 -16.44
C HIS A 114 -3.82 -21.91 -17.87
N GLU A 115 -4.18 -23.20 -17.99
CA GLU A 115 -4.39 -23.89 -19.27
C GLU A 115 -5.59 -23.34 -20.06
N VAL A 116 -6.68 -22.96 -19.38
CA VAL A 116 -7.88 -22.42 -20.05
C VAL A 116 -7.62 -21.00 -20.54
N ARG A 117 -6.84 -20.22 -19.80
CA ARG A 117 -6.42 -18.86 -20.20
C ARG A 117 -5.60 -18.86 -21.47
N TYR A 118 -4.69 -19.81 -21.62
CA TYR A 118 -3.83 -19.94 -22.81
C TYR A 118 -4.64 -20.33 -24.07
N ARG A 119 -5.68 -21.14 -23.91
CA ARG A 119 -6.52 -21.59 -25.06
C ARG A 119 -7.39 -20.46 -25.62
N ARG A 120 -7.84 -19.51 -24.80
CA ARG A 120 -8.67 -18.37 -25.22
C ARG A 120 -7.92 -17.35 -26.08
N THR A 121 -6.61 -17.23 -25.93
CA THR A 121 -5.79 -16.28 -26.69
C THR A 121 -5.34 -16.78 -28.05
N LYS A 122 -5.59 -18.06 -28.41
CA LYS A 122 -5.14 -18.69 -29.65
C LYS A 122 -6.18 -18.78 -30.76
N HIS A 123 -7.35 -18.20 -30.60
CA HIS A 123 -8.31 -18.12 -31.71
C HIS A 123 -8.17 -16.79 -32.45
N PRO A 124 -7.80 -16.84 -33.77
CA PRO A 124 -7.79 -15.65 -34.63
C PRO A 124 -9.22 -15.12 -34.86
#